data_53bfbbae89494759652d7a68a6d45d20
#
_entry.id   53bfbbae89494759652d7a68a6d45d20
#
_cell.length_a   1.000
_cell.length_b   1.000
_cell.length_c   1.000
_cell.angle_alpha   90.00
_cell.angle_beta   90.00
_cell.angle_gamma   90.00
#
_symmetry.space_group_name_H-M   'P 1'
#
loop_
_entity.id
_entity.type
_entity.pdbx_description
1 polymer ?
#
loop_
_entity_poly.entity_id
_entity_poly.type
_entity_poly.pdbx_seq_one_letter_code
_entity_poly.pdbx_strand_id
1 'polypeptide(L)'
;MSSRKQSSFLIPFGLIFLGVGAAFGFFSVRTLLRAEAMLAWRETPATVLTCNLDVSRSSKGGSRRSKGGSTYRVSASYRYEAGGRSHTGDRVTLHSGSDNIGRFHQRVHATLDACKRNNQPTTCWVNPADPTDAILIRTIRPELIVFFHLFVLAFGGIGLGVLVYGLSLLTTGKACRDGLIPMRCPYAHCGLAAVAVAMNGYIGWTLWMEWRVLPPGHVPWYVWLPTAAGVLIAILAGHRWARFRRFGVSVLALSHTTVVTGGPLSGTLRIPAKEAFDADVELKLTCVRQYTSGSGKNQSNHRDVLWQDEACVPTHAAGAFETPVPVRFTLPADQPATTADSGCNGIYWQLTASARLPGVDYKAVFDIPVRKP
;
A
#
# COMPACT_ATOMS: atom_id res chain seq x y z
N MET A 1 10.96 -17.90 13.40
CA MET A 1 10.11 -17.03 14.27
C MET A 1 8.72 -17.61 14.29
N SER A 2 8.12 -17.87 15.44
CA SER A 2 6.72 -18.35 15.50
C SER A 2 5.84 -17.35 14.76
N SER A 3 4.91 -17.81 13.91
CA SER A 3 3.95 -16.99 13.16
C SER A 3 3.22 -15.96 14.05
N ARG A 4 3.03 -16.27 15.33
CA ARG A 4 2.51 -15.36 16.34
C ARG A 4 3.42 -14.17 16.66
N LYS A 5 4.75 -14.36 16.74
CA LYS A 5 5.68 -13.24 16.99
C LYS A 5 5.77 -12.31 15.79
N GLN A 6 5.68 -12.87 14.59
CA GLN A 6 5.68 -12.08 13.36
C GLN A 6 4.39 -11.26 13.21
N SER A 7 3.23 -11.85 13.49
CA SER A 7 1.95 -11.13 13.46
C SER A 7 1.87 -10.03 14.52
N SER A 8 2.43 -10.25 15.72
CA SER A 8 2.47 -9.24 16.79
C SER A 8 3.25 -7.97 16.42
N PHE A 9 4.20 -8.05 15.50
CA PHE A 9 4.91 -6.88 14.97
C PHE A 9 4.19 -6.28 13.75
N LEU A 10 3.72 -7.11 12.83
CA LEU A 10 3.13 -6.66 11.56
C LEU A 10 1.79 -5.94 11.75
N ILE A 11 0.97 -6.40 12.69
CA ILE A 11 -0.34 -5.78 12.94
C ILE A 11 -0.21 -4.33 13.43
N PRO A 12 0.54 -4.02 14.51
CA PRO A 12 0.74 -2.63 14.94
C PRO A 12 1.40 -1.77 13.86
N PHE A 13 2.40 -2.30 13.15
CA PHE A 13 3.06 -1.60 12.07
C PHE A 13 2.07 -1.24 10.94
N GLY A 14 1.25 -2.22 10.50
CA GLY A 14 0.22 -2.00 9.51
C GLY A 14 -0.83 -0.97 9.94
N LEU A 15 -1.24 -0.98 11.22
CA LEU A 15 -2.18 0.00 11.77
C LEU A 15 -1.61 1.42 11.79
N ILE A 16 -0.34 1.61 12.14
CA ILE A 16 0.32 2.92 12.13
C ILE A 16 0.35 3.47 10.71
N PHE A 17 0.80 2.67 9.73
CA PHE A 17 0.85 3.09 8.33
C PHE A 17 -0.55 3.40 7.77
N LEU A 18 -1.52 2.54 8.07
CA LEU A 18 -2.92 2.76 7.67
C LEU A 18 -3.47 4.05 8.28
N GLY A 19 -3.17 4.34 9.54
CA GLY A 19 -3.56 5.58 10.22
C GLY A 19 -2.97 6.83 9.55
N VAL A 20 -1.70 6.79 9.16
CA VAL A 20 -1.07 7.87 8.39
C VAL A 20 -1.76 8.05 7.03
N GLY A 21 -1.98 6.96 6.28
CA GLY A 21 -2.70 7.00 5.00
C GLY A 21 -4.12 7.55 5.15
N ALA A 22 -4.85 7.13 6.19
CA ALA A 22 -6.19 7.63 6.49
C ALA A 22 -6.21 9.13 6.82
N ALA A 23 -5.22 9.64 7.56
CA ALA A 23 -5.09 11.07 7.85
C ALA A 23 -4.92 11.89 6.57
N PHE A 24 -4.01 11.50 5.67
CA PHE A 24 -3.85 12.17 4.37
C PHE A 24 -5.10 12.05 3.50
N GLY A 25 -5.77 10.89 3.50
CA GLY A 25 -7.06 10.69 2.83
C GLY A 25 -8.13 11.65 3.35
N PHE A 26 -8.24 11.79 4.66
CA PHE A 26 -9.19 12.73 5.28
C PHE A 26 -8.93 14.17 4.84
N PHE A 27 -7.66 14.62 4.83
CA PHE A 27 -7.33 15.96 4.36
C PHE A 27 -7.65 16.15 2.86
N SER A 28 -7.37 15.15 2.03
CA SER A 28 -7.72 15.20 0.60
C SER A 28 -9.24 15.29 0.39
N VAL A 29 -10.00 14.39 1.02
CA VAL A 29 -11.46 14.35 0.94
C VAL A 29 -12.08 15.67 1.42
N ARG A 30 -11.65 16.14 2.59
CA ARG A 30 -12.12 17.42 3.15
C ARG A 30 -11.86 18.60 2.23
N THR A 31 -10.71 18.61 1.54
CA THR A 31 -10.36 19.68 0.59
C THR A 31 -11.29 19.66 -0.62
N LEU A 32 -11.52 18.48 -1.20
CA LEU A 32 -12.39 18.32 -2.35
C LEU A 32 -13.85 18.70 -2.02
N LEU A 33 -14.37 18.22 -0.89
CA LEU A 33 -15.73 18.55 -0.45
C LEU A 33 -15.91 20.05 -0.19
N ARG A 34 -14.91 20.71 0.39
CA ARG A 34 -14.94 22.16 0.60
C ARG A 34 -14.91 22.93 -0.72
N ALA A 35 -14.08 22.49 -1.66
CA ALA A 35 -14.01 23.10 -2.97
C ALA A 35 -15.33 22.94 -3.74
N GLU A 36 -15.97 21.76 -3.65
CA GLU A 36 -17.30 21.53 -4.23
C GLU A 36 -18.35 22.45 -3.62
N ALA A 37 -18.42 22.57 -2.30
CA ALA A 37 -19.34 23.48 -1.62
C ALA A 37 -19.16 24.94 -2.06
N MET A 38 -17.92 25.35 -2.38
CA MET A 38 -17.61 26.72 -2.86
C MET A 38 -17.98 26.96 -4.34
N LEU A 39 -18.42 25.96 -5.09
CA LEU A 39 -18.90 26.17 -6.47
C LEU A 39 -20.14 27.07 -6.51
N ALA A 40 -20.96 27.03 -5.48
CA ALA A 40 -22.18 27.86 -5.34
C ALA A 40 -21.90 29.27 -4.79
N TRP A 41 -20.64 29.58 -4.43
CA TRP A 41 -20.30 30.90 -3.85
C TRP A 41 -20.29 31.98 -4.91
N ARG A 42 -20.70 33.19 -4.50
CA ARG A 42 -20.84 34.34 -5.38
C ARG A 42 -19.55 35.12 -5.50
N GLU A 43 -19.21 35.47 -6.72
CA GLU A 43 -18.10 36.36 -7.04
C GLU A 43 -18.43 37.78 -6.60
N THR A 44 -17.52 38.40 -5.85
CA THR A 44 -17.70 39.73 -5.25
C THR A 44 -16.40 40.52 -5.33
N PRO A 45 -16.42 41.80 -5.73
CA PRO A 45 -15.25 42.66 -5.70
C PRO A 45 -14.75 42.85 -4.28
N ALA A 46 -13.41 42.83 -4.10
CA ALA A 46 -12.76 43.00 -2.83
C ALA A 46 -11.54 43.91 -2.95
N THR A 47 -11.25 44.67 -1.89
CA THR A 47 -10.08 45.50 -1.77
C THR A 47 -9.09 44.92 -0.77
N VAL A 48 -7.86 44.67 -1.18
CA VAL A 48 -6.81 44.15 -0.31
C VAL A 48 -6.32 45.21 0.65
N LEU A 49 -6.43 44.97 1.95
CA LEU A 49 -5.99 45.87 3.02
C LEU A 49 -4.55 45.53 3.43
N THR A 50 -4.24 44.28 3.70
CA THR A 50 -2.90 43.81 4.05
C THR A 50 -2.51 42.61 3.21
N CYS A 51 -1.23 42.47 2.90
CA CYS A 51 -0.70 41.29 2.21
C CYS A 51 0.72 41.02 2.69
N ASN A 52 0.99 39.83 3.22
CA ASN A 52 2.28 39.40 3.72
C ASN A 52 2.65 38.01 3.22
N LEU A 53 3.96 37.79 3.07
CA LEU A 53 4.51 36.47 2.77
C LEU A 53 5.38 36.00 3.95
N ASP A 54 4.84 35.11 4.76
CA ASP A 54 5.57 34.51 5.88
C ASP A 54 6.53 33.45 5.37
N VAL A 55 7.80 33.55 5.75
CA VAL A 55 8.84 32.58 5.39
C VAL A 55 9.39 31.95 6.64
N SER A 56 9.08 30.66 6.84
CA SER A 56 9.63 29.88 7.94
C SER A 56 10.83 29.06 7.45
N ARG A 57 12.00 29.30 8.04
CA ARG A 57 13.22 28.56 7.76
C ARG A 57 13.46 27.52 8.84
N SER A 58 13.58 26.24 8.47
CA SER A 58 13.98 25.20 9.39
C SER A 58 15.47 25.30 9.66
N SER A 59 15.86 25.87 10.80
CA SER A 59 17.24 25.81 11.29
C SER A 59 17.44 24.47 11.99
N LYS A 60 17.89 23.43 11.25
CA LYS A 60 18.45 22.24 11.89
C LYS A 60 19.85 22.62 12.40
N GLY A 61 19.97 22.78 13.71
CA GLY A 61 21.25 22.91 14.39
C GLY A 61 22.18 21.73 14.06
N GLY A 62 23.41 22.02 13.71
CA GLY A 62 24.52 21.12 13.91
C GLY A 62 25.05 20.27 12.75
N SER A 63 24.79 20.56 11.47
CA SER A 63 25.58 19.93 10.40
C SER A 63 25.74 20.83 9.19
N ARG A 64 26.98 21.08 8.80
CA ARG A 64 27.43 22.03 7.76
C ARG A 64 26.96 21.77 6.33
N ARG A 65 26.04 20.80 6.06
CA ARG A 65 25.59 20.42 4.68
C ARG A 65 24.10 20.24 4.48
N SER A 66 23.26 20.54 5.43
CA SER A 66 21.82 20.45 5.23
C SER A 66 21.30 21.80 4.71
N LYS A 67 20.94 21.90 3.43
CA LYS A 67 20.13 23.00 2.88
C LYS A 67 18.81 23.01 3.65
N GLY A 68 18.67 23.90 4.64
CA GLY A 68 17.43 24.11 5.36
C GLY A 68 16.32 24.46 4.35
N GLY A 69 15.23 23.69 4.32
CA GLY A 69 14.06 24.00 3.50
C GLY A 69 13.34 25.23 4.06
N SER A 70 12.91 26.15 3.19
CA SER A 70 12.01 27.24 3.56
C SER A 70 10.59 26.85 3.19
N THR A 71 9.63 27.09 4.08
CA THR A 71 8.19 27.00 3.80
C THR A 71 7.60 28.40 3.72
N TYR A 72 6.60 28.54 2.88
CA TYR A 72 5.97 29.84 2.57
C TYR A 72 4.49 29.79 2.91
N ARG A 73 3.97 30.92 3.41
CA ARG A 73 2.55 31.13 3.65
C ARG A 73 2.18 32.55 3.25
N VAL A 74 1.19 32.69 2.38
CA VAL A 74 0.60 34.00 2.08
C VAL A 74 -0.53 34.27 3.07
N SER A 75 -0.53 35.44 3.67
CA SER A 75 -1.59 35.98 4.52
C SER A 75 -2.03 37.32 3.99
N ALA A 76 -3.33 37.59 3.94
CA ALA A 76 -3.91 38.84 3.51
C ALA A 76 -5.21 39.12 4.25
N SER A 77 -5.52 40.40 4.48
CA SER A 77 -6.85 40.85 4.85
C SER A 77 -7.46 41.66 3.71
N TYR A 78 -8.75 41.53 3.50
CA TYR A 78 -9.45 42.19 2.42
C TYR A 78 -10.86 42.60 2.84
N ARG A 79 -11.36 43.70 2.26
CA ARG A 79 -12.72 44.22 2.48
C ARG A 79 -13.58 43.93 1.28
N TYR A 80 -14.83 43.53 1.51
CA TYR A 80 -15.81 43.29 0.48
C TYR A 80 -17.21 43.69 0.97
N GLU A 81 -18.15 43.86 0.06
CA GLU A 81 -19.54 44.18 0.38
C GLU A 81 -20.45 42.99 0.06
N ALA A 82 -21.23 42.53 1.04
CA ALA A 82 -22.18 41.44 0.86
C ALA A 82 -23.42 41.69 1.71
N GLY A 83 -24.62 41.43 1.17
CA GLY A 83 -25.89 41.68 1.88
C GLY A 83 -26.11 43.12 2.31
N GLY A 84 -25.56 44.09 1.56
CA GLY A 84 -25.65 45.53 1.88
C GLY A 84 -24.79 45.98 3.07
N ARG A 85 -23.81 45.16 3.51
CA ARG A 85 -22.87 45.47 4.60
C ARG A 85 -21.45 45.24 4.15
N SER A 86 -20.53 46.03 4.73
CA SER A 86 -19.08 45.85 4.54
C SER A 86 -18.56 44.79 5.51
N HIS A 87 -17.81 43.82 4.98
CA HIS A 87 -17.16 42.74 5.70
C HIS A 87 -15.66 42.74 5.48
N THR A 88 -14.92 42.18 6.45
CA THR A 88 -13.48 41.94 6.32
C THR A 88 -13.19 40.46 6.41
N GLY A 89 -12.49 39.92 5.41
CA GLY A 89 -12.04 38.53 5.39
C GLY A 89 -10.53 38.41 5.48
N ASP A 90 -10.06 37.27 5.95
CA ASP A 90 -8.63 36.94 6.08
C ASP A 90 -8.26 35.61 5.40
N ARG A 91 -9.25 34.86 4.90
CA ARG A 91 -9.03 33.56 4.27
C ARG A 91 -8.60 33.73 2.81
N VAL A 92 -7.31 33.49 2.55
CA VAL A 92 -6.75 33.64 1.21
C VAL A 92 -7.00 32.42 0.34
N THR A 93 -6.78 31.20 0.89
CA THR A 93 -6.83 29.93 0.14
C THR A 93 -7.56 28.83 0.93
N LEU A 94 -7.92 27.73 0.25
CA LEU A 94 -8.50 26.54 0.87
C LEU A 94 -7.63 25.94 1.97
N HIS A 95 -6.30 26.04 1.81
CA HIS A 95 -5.32 25.57 2.78
C HIS A 95 -4.60 26.75 3.43
N SER A 96 -4.75 26.90 4.73
CA SER A 96 -4.12 27.98 5.52
C SER A 96 -2.70 27.64 6.01
N GLY A 97 -2.17 26.46 5.67
CA GLY A 97 -0.84 26.01 6.11
C GLY A 97 0.31 26.63 5.32
N SER A 98 1.53 26.52 5.88
CA SER A 98 2.77 26.85 5.17
C SER A 98 3.31 25.59 4.48
N ASP A 99 3.77 25.72 3.25
CA ASP A 99 4.39 24.64 2.48
C ASP A 99 5.48 25.16 1.52
N ASN A 100 6.21 24.24 0.92
CA ASN A 100 7.22 24.50 -0.09
C ASN A 100 6.89 23.81 -1.44
N ILE A 101 5.64 23.41 -1.64
CA ILE A 101 5.19 22.73 -2.84
C ILE A 101 4.93 23.75 -3.95
N GLY A 102 5.81 23.79 -4.94
CA GLY A 102 5.73 24.75 -6.04
C GLY A 102 6.02 26.19 -5.61
N ARG A 103 5.53 27.17 -6.40
CA ARG A 103 5.65 28.62 -6.14
C ARG A 103 4.31 29.30 -5.92
N PHE A 104 3.33 28.57 -5.41
CA PHE A 104 1.96 29.07 -5.28
C PHE A 104 1.89 30.30 -4.36
N HIS A 105 2.41 30.21 -3.14
CA HIS A 105 2.36 31.31 -2.16
C HIS A 105 3.05 32.58 -2.65
N GLN A 106 4.20 32.44 -3.32
CA GLN A 106 4.94 33.58 -3.88
C GLN A 106 4.15 34.23 -5.02
N ARG A 107 3.55 33.46 -5.93
CA ARG A 107 2.74 33.99 -7.03
C ARG A 107 1.50 34.73 -6.50
N VAL A 108 0.76 34.10 -5.57
CA VAL A 108 -0.41 34.74 -4.96
C VAL A 108 -0.05 36.04 -4.25
N HIS A 109 1.03 36.03 -3.45
CA HIS A 109 1.53 37.23 -2.80
C HIS A 109 1.83 38.34 -3.82
N ALA A 110 2.59 38.04 -4.89
CA ALA A 110 2.93 39.04 -5.91
C ALA A 110 1.69 39.65 -6.56
N THR A 111 0.65 38.82 -6.85
CA THR A 111 -0.60 39.31 -7.44
C THR A 111 -1.38 40.21 -6.47
N LEU A 112 -1.57 39.79 -5.23
CA LEU A 112 -2.33 40.55 -4.23
C LEU A 112 -1.59 41.84 -3.81
N ASP A 113 -0.27 41.81 -3.72
CA ASP A 113 0.54 42.96 -3.41
C ASP A 113 0.52 44.00 -4.55
N ALA A 114 0.50 43.54 -5.81
CA ALA A 114 0.29 44.41 -6.95
C ALA A 114 -1.10 45.07 -6.94
N CYS A 115 -2.16 44.34 -6.67
CA CYS A 115 -3.52 44.89 -6.52
C CYS A 115 -3.56 45.95 -5.40
N LYS A 116 -2.93 45.67 -4.25
CA LYS A 116 -2.87 46.58 -3.12
C LYS A 116 -2.13 47.86 -3.48
N ARG A 117 -0.93 47.79 -4.09
CA ARG A 117 -0.12 48.94 -4.46
C ARG A 117 -0.79 49.84 -5.49
N ASN A 118 -1.49 49.23 -6.44
CA ASN A 118 -2.15 49.98 -7.52
C ASN A 118 -3.62 50.37 -7.16
N ASN A 119 -4.04 50.10 -5.92
CA ASN A 119 -5.43 50.30 -5.47
C ASN A 119 -6.47 49.66 -6.41
N GLN A 120 -6.12 48.53 -7.02
CA GLN A 120 -6.99 47.80 -7.92
C GLN A 120 -7.85 46.78 -7.13
N PRO A 121 -9.15 46.69 -7.44
CA PRO A 121 -9.99 45.68 -6.84
C PRO A 121 -9.54 44.29 -7.30
N THR A 122 -9.61 43.34 -6.36
CA THR A 122 -9.48 41.88 -6.62
C THR A 122 -10.84 41.25 -6.46
N THR A 123 -10.94 39.96 -6.75
CA THR A 123 -12.15 39.17 -6.58
C THR A 123 -12.05 38.30 -5.34
N CYS A 124 -13.13 38.23 -4.56
CA CYS A 124 -13.35 37.22 -3.54
C CYS A 124 -14.63 36.43 -3.82
N TRP A 125 -14.72 35.25 -3.23
CA TRP A 125 -15.88 34.38 -3.31
C TRP A 125 -16.57 34.35 -1.95
N VAL A 126 -17.85 34.71 -1.91
CA VAL A 126 -18.67 34.88 -0.70
C VAL A 126 -19.69 33.77 -0.60
N ASN A 127 -19.81 33.17 0.56
CA ASN A 127 -20.84 32.18 0.86
C ASN A 127 -22.24 32.85 0.85
N PRO A 128 -23.16 32.42 -0.04
CA PRO A 128 -24.49 33.01 -0.07
C PRO A 128 -25.32 32.73 1.19
N ALA A 129 -25.01 31.67 1.93
CA ALA A 129 -25.72 31.31 3.18
C ALA A 129 -25.14 32.05 4.40
N ASP A 130 -23.85 32.47 4.34
CA ASP A 130 -23.20 33.24 5.39
C ASP A 130 -22.28 34.31 4.75
N PRO A 131 -22.76 35.55 4.62
CA PRO A 131 -21.99 36.63 4.03
C PRO A 131 -20.69 37.00 4.75
N THR A 132 -20.47 36.52 5.96
CA THR A 132 -19.20 36.71 6.70
C THR A 132 -18.11 35.72 6.28
N ASP A 133 -18.47 34.61 5.60
CA ASP A 133 -17.55 33.59 5.12
C ASP A 133 -17.16 33.85 3.66
N ALA A 134 -15.94 34.30 3.44
CA ALA A 134 -15.40 34.59 2.12
C ALA A 134 -13.99 34.03 1.94
N ILE A 135 -13.57 33.86 0.68
CA ILE A 135 -12.24 33.40 0.31
C ILE A 135 -11.74 34.13 -0.96
N LEU A 136 -10.46 34.49 -1.02
CA LEU A 136 -9.90 35.11 -2.22
C LEU A 136 -9.68 34.12 -3.36
N ILE A 137 -9.17 32.93 -3.05
CA ILE A 137 -8.80 31.91 -4.05
C ILE A 137 -9.45 30.58 -3.66
N ARG A 138 -10.51 30.20 -4.38
CA ARG A 138 -11.21 28.93 -4.19
C ARG A 138 -10.64 27.77 -4.99
N THR A 139 -9.65 28.03 -5.87
CA THR A 139 -9.08 26.99 -6.73
C THR A 139 -8.27 25.98 -5.93
N ILE A 140 -8.46 24.72 -6.29
CA ILE A 140 -7.66 23.61 -5.75
C ILE A 140 -6.25 23.69 -6.33
N ARG A 141 -5.27 23.38 -5.49
CA ARG A 141 -3.86 23.27 -5.88
C ARG A 141 -3.59 21.82 -6.30
N PRO A 142 -3.40 21.55 -7.60
CA PRO A 142 -3.22 20.18 -8.07
C PRO A 142 -1.97 19.52 -7.46
N GLU A 143 -0.87 20.26 -7.27
CA GLU A 143 0.36 19.73 -6.69
C GLU A 143 0.17 19.22 -5.26
N LEU A 144 -0.70 19.88 -4.48
CA LEU A 144 -1.02 19.46 -3.11
C LEU A 144 -1.91 18.23 -3.07
N ILE A 145 -2.86 18.12 -3.98
CA ILE A 145 -3.72 16.94 -4.13
C ILE A 145 -2.89 15.72 -4.53
N VAL A 146 -1.98 15.86 -5.51
CA VAL A 146 -1.02 14.79 -5.87
C VAL A 146 -0.23 14.33 -4.66
N PHE A 147 0.30 15.27 -3.90
CA PHE A 147 1.05 14.96 -2.69
C PHE A 147 0.21 14.11 -1.72
N PHE A 148 -1.03 14.52 -1.43
CA PHE A 148 -1.91 13.73 -0.56
C PHE A 148 -2.22 12.35 -1.13
N HIS A 149 -2.52 12.24 -2.43
CA HIS A 149 -2.79 10.96 -3.07
C HIS A 149 -1.59 10.01 -2.99
N LEU A 150 -0.37 10.49 -3.24
CA LEU A 150 0.84 9.68 -3.10
C LEU A 150 1.00 9.11 -1.68
N PHE A 151 0.72 9.92 -0.67
CA PHE A 151 0.77 9.46 0.72
C PHE A 151 -0.33 8.45 1.06
N VAL A 152 -1.56 8.66 0.57
CA VAL A 152 -2.66 7.70 0.76
C VAL A 152 -2.31 6.37 0.10
N LEU A 153 -1.79 6.37 -1.12
CA LEU A 153 -1.43 5.15 -1.85
C LEU A 153 -0.25 4.44 -1.20
N ALA A 154 0.80 5.17 -0.84
CA ALA A 154 2.00 4.59 -0.24
C ALA A 154 1.72 4.06 1.18
N PHE A 155 1.20 4.90 2.06
CA PHE A 155 1.00 4.52 3.46
C PHE A 155 -0.28 3.70 3.66
N GLY A 156 -1.39 4.10 3.05
CA GLY A 156 -2.66 3.38 3.14
C GLY A 156 -2.58 2.00 2.49
N GLY A 157 -2.03 1.91 1.27
CA GLY A 157 -1.87 0.65 0.55
C GLY A 157 -0.92 -0.33 1.25
N ILE A 158 0.28 0.13 1.65
CA ILE A 158 1.23 -0.69 2.39
C ILE A 158 0.65 -1.09 3.75
N GLY A 159 0.06 -0.14 4.49
CA GLY A 159 -0.52 -0.39 5.80
C GLY A 159 -1.63 -1.44 5.76
N LEU A 160 -2.56 -1.33 4.81
CA LEU A 160 -3.63 -2.30 4.62
C LEU A 160 -3.08 -3.68 4.21
N GLY A 161 -2.14 -3.73 3.28
CA GLY A 161 -1.53 -4.98 2.83
C GLY A 161 -0.80 -5.71 3.95
N VAL A 162 0.00 -5.00 4.75
CA VAL A 162 0.72 -5.55 5.91
C VAL A 162 -0.24 -5.99 7.00
N LEU A 163 -1.30 -5.23 7.27
CA LEU A 163 -2.32 -5.57 8.26
C LEU A 163 -3.04 -6.87 7.89
N VAL A 164 -3.54 -6.97 6.66
CA VAL A 164 -4.24 -8.18 6.19
C VAL A 164 -3.29 -9.39 6.18
N TYR A 165 -2.04 -9.21 5.76
CA TYR A 165 -1.04 -10.26 5.84
C TYR A 165 -0.76 -10.69 7.28
N GLY A 166 -0.57 -9.73 8.21
CA GLY A 166 -0.38 -10.02 9.63
C GLY A 166 -1.55 -10.78 10.26
N LEU A 167 -2.78 -10.42 9.90
CA LEU A 167 -4.00 -11.12 10.33
C LEU A 167 -4.07 -12.55 9.75
N SER A 168 -3.69 -12.73 8.48
CA SER A 168 -3.69 -14.05 7.85
C SER A 168 -2.71 -15.04 8.52
N LEU A 169 -1.61 -14.54 9.10
CA LEU A 169 -0.68 -15.38 9.87
C LEU A 169 -1.28 -15.92 11.16
N LEU A 170 -2.26 -15.21 11.76
CA LEU A 170 -2.95 -15.69 12.96
C LEU A 170 -3.85 -16.89 12.65
N THR A 171 -4.44 -16.94 11.47
CA THR A 171 -5.30 -18.06 11.04
C THR A 171 -4.49 -19.28 10.63
N THR A 172 -3.37 -19.08 9.94
CA THR A 172 -2.50 -20.16 9.46
C THR A 172 -1.80 -20.92 10.60
N GLY A 173 -1.43 -20.21 11.68
CA GLY A 173 -0.73 -20.82 12.82
C GLY A 173 -1.55 -21.85 13.63
N LYS A 174 -2.86 -21.94 13.42
CA LYS A 174 -3.72 -22.94 14.07
C LYS A 174 -3.76 -24.29 13.33
N ALA A 175 -3.50 -24.31 12.03
CA ALA A 175 -3.61 -25.50 11.18
C ALA A 175 -2.38 -26.45 11.28
N CYS A 176 -1.29 -26.05 11.91
CA CYS A 176 -0.05 -26.81 11.96
C CYS A 176 0.03 -27.81 13.14
N ARG A 177 -1.09 -28.22 13.75
CA ARG A 177 -1.07 -29.05 14.98
C ARG A 177 -1.06 -30.57 14.74
N ASP A 178 -1.52 -31.06 13.58
CA ASP A 178 -1.81 -32.48 13.37
C ASP A 178 -0.97 -33.12 12.23
N GLY A 179 0.29 -32.66 12.03
CA GLY A 179 1.12 -33.17 10.91
C GLY A 179 0.71 -32.62 9.54
N LEU A 180 -0.28 -31.72 9.49
CA LEU A 180 -0.75 -31.06 8.29
C LEU A 180 -0.04 -29.71 8.14
N ILE A 181 0.68 -29.52 7.04
CA ILE A 181 1.36 -28.27 6.72
C ILE A 181 0.58 -27.56 5.61
N PRO A 182 -0.11 -26.45 5.91
CA PRO A 182 -0.78 -25.66 4.87
C PRO A 182 0.25 -24.94 4.01
N MET A 183 -0.12 -24.63 2.78
CA MET A 183 0.71 -23.82 1.89
C MET A 183 0.98 -22.44 2.50
N ARG A 184 2.13 -21.87 2.17
CA ARG A 184 2.53 -20.53 2.63
C ARG A 184 1.59 -19.47 2.09
N CYS A 185 1.08 -18.58 2.97
CA CYS A 185 0.21 -17.44 2.63
C CYS A 185 -1.06 -17.82 1.84
N PRO A 186 -1.90 -18.75 2.33
CA PRO A 186 -3.07 -19.22 1.60
C PRO A 186 -4.07 -18.09 1.27
N TYR A 187 -4.15 -17.05 2.11
CA TYR A 187 -5.08 -15.93 1.98
C TYR A 187 -4.45 -14.62 1.46
N ALA A 188 -3.26 -14.69 0.86
CA ALA A 188 -2.61 -13.49 0.31
C ALA A 188 -3.44 -12.78 -0.78
N HIS A 189 -4.32 -13.51 -1.48
CA HIS A 189 -5.26 -12.94 -2.45
C HIS A 189 -6.29 -12.01 -1.78
N CYS A 190 -6.76 -12.31 -0.56
CA CYS A 190 -7.69 -11.45 0.17
C CYS A 190 -7.06 -10.09 0.50
N GLY A 191 -5.79 -10.09 0.90
CA GLY A 191 -5.05 -8.86 1.18
C GLY A 191 -4.91 -7.99 -0.06
N LEU A 192 -4.50 -8.56 -1.18
CA LEU A 192 -4.40 -7.84 -2.45
C LEU A 192 -5.76 -7.35 -2.94
N ALA A 193 -6.81 -8.14 -2.81
CA ALA A 193 -8.16 -7.74 -3.20
C ALA A 193 -8.66 -6.57 -2.34
N ALA A 194 -8.45 -6.60 -1.02
CA ALA A 194 -8.80 -5.51 -0.13
C ALA A 194 -8.05 -4.21 -0.50
N VAL A 195 -6.74 -4.29 -0.77
CA VAL A 195 -5.94 -3.15 -1.24
C VAL A 195 -6.46 -2.64 -2.59
N ALA A 196 -6.72 -3.54 -3.55
CA ALA A 196 -7.22 -3.17 -4.87
C ALA A 196 -8.56 -2.43 -4.78
N VAL A 197 -9.52 -2.94 -4.01
CA VAL A 197 -10.84 -2.33 -3.85
C VAL A 197 -10.74 -0.97 -3.15
N ALA A 198 -10.00 -0.88 -2.05
CA ALA A 198 -9.84 0.36 -1.30
C ALA A 198 -9.14 1.45 -2.13
N MET A 199 -8.05 1.11 -2.83
CA MET A 199 -7.30 2.06 -3.66
C MET A 199 -8.10 2.50 -4.88
N ASN A 200 -8.69 1.57 -5.64
CA ASN A 200 -9.47 1.95 -6.83
C ASN A 200 -10.76 2.70 -6.45
N GLY A 201 -11.39 2.37 -5.33
CA GLY A 201 -12.54 3.10 -4.79
C GLY A 201 -12.17 4.54 -4.42
N TYR A 202 -11.04 4.73 -3.72
CA TYR A 202 -10.53 6.05 -3.38
C TYR A 202 -10.16 6.86 -4.64
N ILE A 203 -9.40 6.26 -5.56
CA ILE A 203 -9.00 6.91 -6.83
C ILE A 203 -10.25 7.29 -7.64
N GLY A 204 -11.17 6.36 -7.84
CA GLY A 204 -12.39 6.62 -8.61
C GLY A 204 -13.23 7.74 -8.03
N TRP A 205 -13.40 7.77 -6.69
CA TRP A 205 -14.13 8.83 -6.01
C TRP A 205 -13.42 10.18 -6.13
N THR A 206 -12.10 10.25 -5.93
CA THR A 206 -11.33 11.50 -6.04
C THR A 206 -11.35 12.05 -7.47
N LEU A 207 -11.22 11.19 -8.48
CA LEU A 207 -11.32 11.57 -9.88
C LEU A 207 -12.71 12.15 -10.22
N TRP A 208 -13.77 11.53 -9.73
CA TRP A 208 -15.13 12.03 -9.92
C TRP A 208 -15.30 13.41 -9.29
N MET A 209 -14.76 13.63 -8.07
CA MET A 209 -14.78 14.92 -7.39
C MET A 209 -13.94 15.98 -8.12
N GLU A 210 -12.72 15.63 -8.55
CA GLU A 210 -11.85 16.54 -9.31
C GLU A 210 -12.51 16.97 -10.63
N TRP A 211 -13.15 16.03 -11.33
CA TRP A 211 -13.88 16.33 -12.57
C TRP A 211 -15.03 17.33 -12.35
N ARG A 212 -15.68 17.32 -11.18
CA ARG A 212 -16.74 18.28 -10.82
C ARG A 212 -16.19 19.66 -10.45
N VAL A 213 -15.02 19.73 -9.85
CA VAL A 213 -14.48 20.96 -9.25
C VAL A 213 -13.47 21.67 -10.16
N LEU A 214 -12.76 20.93 -11.02
CA LEU A 214 -11.82 21.49 -11.98
C LEU A 214 -12.52 21.96 -13.26
N PRO A 215 -11.97 22.97 -13.95
CA PRO A 215 -12.50 23.43 -15.24
C PRO A 215 -12.53 22.27 -16.27
N PRO A 216 -13.53 22.20 -17.13
CA PRO A 216 -13.64 21.16 -18.16
C PRO A 216 -12.41 21.19 -19.09
N GLY A 217 -11.87 20.01 -19.38
CA GLY A 217 -10.69 19.83 -20.24
C GLY A 217 -9.34 19.70 -19.54
N HIS A 218 -9.28 19.89 -18.22
CA HIS A 218 -8.05 19.72 -17.43
C HIS A 218 -8.08 18.41 -16.62
N VAL A 219 -7.95 17.26 -17.29
CA VAL A 219 -7.55 16.04 -16.57
C VAL A 219 -6.04 16.08 -16.41
N PRO A 220 -5.54 16.33 -15.20
CA PRO A 220 -4.10 16.47 -14.99
C PRO A 220 -3.40 15.15 -15.30
N TRP A 221 -2.28 15.18 -16.00
CA TRP A 221 -1.49 13.99 -16.38
C TRP A 221 -1.12 13.09 -15.19
N TYR A 222 -0.96 13.65 -13.99
CA TYR A 222 -0.59 12.92 -12.78
C TYR A 222 -1.69 11.95 -12.28
N VAL A 223 -2.91 12.08 -12.75
CA VAL A 223 -4.02 11.18 -12.43
C VAL A 223 -3.80 9.77 -13.02
N TRP A 224 -3.12 9.69 -14.16
CA TRP A 224 -2.88 8.43 -14.84
C TRP A 224 -1.97 7.48 -14.06
N LEU A 225 -0.99 8.00 -13.31
CA LEU A 225 -0.04 7.17 -12.56
C LEU A 225 -0.72 6.36 -11.43
N PRO A 226 -1.49 6.97 -10.51
CA PRO A 226 -2.21 6.22 -9.48
C PRO A 226 -3.28 5.30 -10.07
N THR A 227 -3.94 5.70 -11.16
CA THR A 227 -4.92 4.84 -11.85
C THR A 227 -4.25 3.60 -12.43
N ALA A 228 -3.13 3.76 -13.12
CA ALA A 228 -2.37 2.62 -13.66
C ALA A 228 -1.89 1.68 -12.53
N ALA A 229 -1.41 2.22 -11.42
CA ALA A 229 -1.03 1.43 -10.25
C ALA A 229 -2.21 0.65 -9.66
N GLY A 230 -3.38 1.29 -9.53
CA GLY A 230 -4.61 0.65 -9.07
C GLY A 230 -5.06 -0.50 -9.98
N VAL A 231 -5.03 -0.29 -11.29
CA VAL A 231 -5.36 -1.32 -12.29
C VAL A 231 -4.37 -2.49 -12.20
N LEU A 232 -3.07 -2.24 -12.09
CA LEU A 232 -2.06 -3.29 -11.94
C LEU A 232 -2.31 -4.14 -10.68
N ILE A 233 -2.58 -3.51 -9.55
CA ILE A 233 -2.91 -4.22 -8.30
C ILE A 233 -4.19 -5.05 -8.47
N ALA A 234 -5.21 -4.53 -9.16
CA ALA A 234 -6.44 -5.26 -9.43
C ALA A 234 -6.19 -6.51 -10.32
N ILE A 235 -5.36 -6.40 -11.34
CA ILE A 235 -4.96 -7.53 -12.19
C ILE A 235 -4.23 -8.59 -11.36
N LEU A 236 -3.27 -8.18 -10.53
CA LEU A 236 -2.54 -9.10 -9.65
C LEU A 236 -3.46 -9.79 -8.63
N ALA A 237 -4.39 -9.04 -8.05
CA ALA A 237 -5.39 -9.58 -7.14
C ALA A 237 -6.32 -10.59 -7.83
N GLY A 238 -6.80 -10.25 -9.04
CA GLY A 238 -7.64 -11.12 -9.87
C GLY A 238 -6.94 -12.43 -10.24
N HIS A 239 -5.67 -12.35 -10.68
CA HIS A 239 -4.87 -13.53 -11.00
C HIS A 239 -4.68 -14.45 -9.78
N ARG A 240 -4.38 -13.88 -8.60
CA ARG A 240 -4.24 -14.68 -7.37
C ARG A 240 -5.57 -15.25 -6.89
N TRP A 241 -6.66 -14.51 -7.05
CA TRP A 241 -8.01 -14.98 -6.73
C TRP A 241 -8.44 -16.11 -7.66
N ALA A 242 -8.17 -16.01 -8.98
CA ALA A 242 -8.44 -17.07 -9.96
C ALA A 242 -7.70 -18.37 -9.59
N ARG A 243 -6.41 -18.25 -9.21
CA ARG A 243 -5.62 -19.38 -8.72
C ARG A 243 -6.24 -20.01 -7.47
N PHE A 244 -6.61 -19.19 -6.49
CA PHE A 244 -7.26 -19.67 -5.27
C PHE A 244 -8.61 -20.34 -5.55
N ARG A 245 -9.41 -19.76 -6.44
CA ARG A 245 -10.72 -20.30 -6.81
C ARG A 245 -10.60 -21.66 -7.51
N ARG A 246 -9.52 -21.88 -8.28
CA ARG A 246 -9.28 -23.13 -9.01
C ARG A 246 -8.67 -24.21 -8.12
N PHE A 247 -7.68 -23.90 -7.29
CA PHE A 247 -6.88 -24.86 -6.54
C PHE A 247 -7.10 -24.85 -5.02
N GLY A 248 -7.84 -23.89 -4.50
CA GLY A 248 -8.08 -23.78 -3.05
C GLY A 248 -6.82 -23.64 -2.20
N VAL A 249 -6.86 -24.16 -0.97
CA VAL A 249 -5.73 -24.22 -0.05
C VAL A 249 -5.14 -25.62 -0.05
N SER A 250 -3.98 -25.77 -0.66
CA SER A 250 -3.27 -27.06 -0.67
C SER A 250 -2.63 -27.33 0.70
N VAL A 251 -2.64 -28.61 1.10
CA VAL A 251 -2.12 -29.07 2.39
C VAL A 251 -1.18 -30.24 2.17
N LEU A 252 0.01 -30.17 2.79
CA LEU A 252 0.95 -31.27 2.83
C LEU A 252 0.73 -32.08 4.12
N ALA A 253 0.28 -33.31 3.99
CA ALA A 253 0.17 -34.28 5.08
C ALA A 253 1.46 -35.09 5.15
N LEU A 254 2.26 -34.91 6.20
CA LEU A 254 3.46 -35.70 6.45
C LEU A 254 3.11 -37.07 7.05
N SER A 255 3.81 -38.11 6.59
CA SER A 255 3.66 -39.47 7.15
C SER A 255 4.25 -39.57 8.56
N HIS A 256 5.25 -38.74 8.87
CA HIS A 256 5.86 -38.64 10.19
C HIS A 256 5.83 -37.20 10.67
N THR A 257 5.48 -36.96 11.91
CA THR A 257 5.39 -35.64 12.53
C THR A 257 6.73 -34.94 12.66
N THR A 258 7.83 -35.67 12.62
CA THR A 258 9.21 -35.15 12.71
C THR A 258 10.00 -35.57 11.48
N VAL A 259 10.52 -34.61 10.75
CA VAL A 259 11.47 -34.80 9.65
C VAL A 259 12.87 -34.52 10.20
N VAL A 260 13.82 -35.44 9.98
CA VAL A 260 15.21 -35.30 10.44
C VAL A 260 16.19 -35.27 9.27
N THR A 261 17.30 -34.58 9.43
CA THR A 261 18.41 -34.62 8.46
C THR A 261 18.98 -36.03 8.36
N GLY A 262 19.30 -36.49 7.14
CA GLY A 262 19.70 -37.89 6.88
C GLY A 262 18.55 -38.88 6.80
N GLY A 263 17.32 -38.44 7.07
CA GLY A 263 16.11 -39.29 7.03
C GLY A 263 15.22 -39.05 5.79
N PRO A 264 14.21 -39.93 5.61
CA PRO A 264 13.23 -39.73 4.54
C PRO A 264 12.21 -38.64 4.87
N LEU A 265 11.87 -37.82 3.89
CA LEU A 265 10.68 -36.97 3.87
C LEU A 265 9.60 -37.69 3.05
N SER A 266 8.58 -38.21 3.70
CA SER A 266 7.44 -38.83 3.05
C SER A 266 6.12 -38.21 3.48
N GLY A 267 5.21 -38.09 2.52
CA GLY A 267 3.91 -37.49 2.76
C GLY A 267 3.04 -37.47 1.52
N THR A 268 1.88 -36.87 1.64
CA THR A 268 0.94 -36.66 0.54
C THR A 268 0.55 -35.21 0.45
N LEU A 269 0.82 -34.60 -0.68
CA LEU A 269 0.32 -33.28 -1.00
C LEU A 269 -1.10 -33.40 -1.51
N ARG A 270 -2.03 -32.74 -0.85
CA ARG A 270 -3.45 -32.70 -1.21
C ARG A 270 -3.76 -31.38 -1.89
N ILE A 271 -4.14 -31.46 -3.17
CA ILE A 271 -4.51 -30.30 -3.98
C ILE A 271 -6.02 -30.32 -4.17
N PRO A 272 -6.79 -29.44 -3.51
CA PRO A 272 -8.24 -29.34 -3.73
C PRO A 272 -8.48 -28.66 -5.08
N ALA A 273 -8.65 -29.44 -6.14
CA ALA A 273 -8.94 -28.93 -7.47
C ALA A 273 -10.41 -29.13 -7.79
N LYS A 274 -11.07 -28.06 -8.28
CA LYS A 274 -12.48 -28.14 -8.72
C LYS A 274 -12.66 -28.82 -10.07
N GLU A 275 -11.60 -28.93 -10.83
CA GLU A 275 -11.55 -29.56 -12.16
C GLU A 275 -10.48 -30.64 -12.15
N ALA A 276 -10.59 -31.61 -13.06
CA ALA A 276 -9.61 -32.67 -13.22
C ALA A 276 -8.21 -32.06 -13.42
N PHE A 277 -7.29 -32.45 -12.54
CA PHE A 277 -5.91 -32.03 -12.57
C PHE A 277 -5.10 -33.08 -13.33
N ASP A 278 -4.95 -32.88 -14.62
CA ASP A 278 -4.19 -33.79 -15.49
C ASP A 278 -2.92 -33.07 -15.96
N ALA A 279 -1.92 -33.10 -15.11
CA ALA A 279 -0.61 -32.50 -15.41
C ALA A 279 0.45 -33.05 -14.46
N ASP A 280 1.68 -33.13 -14.92
CA ASP A 280 2.81 -33.47 -14.09
C ASP A 280 3.07 -32.39 -13.03
N VAL A 281 3.20 -32.83 -11.76
CA VAL A 281 3.54 -31.94 -10.66
C VAL A 281 5.04 -32.01 -10.43
N GLU A 282 5.69 -30.89 -10.68
CA GLU A 282 7.09 -30.68 -10.33
C GLU A 282 7.20 -30.36 -8.83
N LEU A 283 7.88 -31.22 -8.10
CA LEU A 283 8.19 -31.03 -6.69
C LEU A 283 9.66 -30.65 -6.56
N LYS A 284 9.94 -29.52 -5.91
CA LYS A 284 11.29 -29.01 -5.67
C LYS A 284 11.51 -28.79 -4.18
N LEU A 285 12.36 -29.59 -3.56
CA LEU A 285 12.75 -29.43 -2.17
C LEU A 285 14.08 -28.64 -2.11
N THR A 286 14.09 -27.54 -1.35
CA THR A 286 15.28 -26.67 -1.22
C THR A 286 15.62 -26.42 0.23
N CYS A 287 16.92 -26.53 0.59
CA CYS A 287 17.48 -25.99 1.82
C CYS A 287 18.09 -24.61 1.54
N VAL A 288 17.60 -23.60 2.21
CA VAL A 288 17.96 -22.20 1.95
C VAL A 288 18.49 -21.56 3.23
N ARG A 289 19.65 -20.93 3.13
CA ARG A 289 20.17 -20.02 4.14
C ARG A 289 19.78 -18.59 3.75
N GLN A 290 19.06 -17.93 4.64
CA GLN A 290 18.77 -16.51 4.51
C GLN A 290 19.57 -15.76 5.57
N TYR A 291 20.28 -14.72 5.17
CA TYR A 291 21.03 -13.88 6.08
C TYR A 291 21.08 -12.43 5.60
N THR A 292 21.27 -11.54 6.55
CA THR A 292 21.37 -10.11 6.28
C THR A 292 22.82 -9.70 6.47
N SER A 293 23.41 -9.05 5.46
CA SER A 293 24.76 -8.48 5.53
C SER A 293 24.71 -6.95 5.50
N GLY A 294 25.74 -6.32 6.06
CA GLY A 294 25.82 -4.87 6.17
C GLY A 294 25.20 -4.31 7.44
N SER A 295 25.36 -3.00 7.67
CA SER A 295 24.81 -2.30 8.82
C SER A 295 24.15 -0.98 8.41
N GLY A 296 23.11 -0.57 9.14
CA GLY A 296 22.41 0.68 8.93
C GLY A 296 21.72 0.76 7.55
N LYS A 297 22.00 1.81 6.78
CA LYS A 297 21.36 2.06 5.47
C LYS A 297 21.82 1.13 4.34
N ASN A 298 22.93 0.41 4.52
CA ASN A 298 23.52 -0.50 3.53
C ASN A 298 23.25 -1.97 3.85
N GLN A 299 22.17 -2.27 4.55
CA GLN A 299 21.76 -3.61 4.87
C GLN A 299 21.13 -4.29 3.64
N SER A 300 21.63 -5.47 3.25
CA SER A 300 21.10 -6.29 2.17
C SER A 300 20.77 -7.70 2.64
N ASN A 301 19.65 -8.24 2.14
CA ASN A 301 19.23 -9.60 2.43
C ASN A 301 19.76 -10.53 1.34
N HIS A 302 20.45 -11.57 1.76
CA HIS A 302 21.00 -12.62 0.90
C HIS A 302 20.22 -13.91 1.10
N ARG A 303 20.14 -14.70 0.02
CA ARG A 303 19.50 -16.01 0.04
C ARG A 303 20.37 -16.98 -0.75
N ASP A 304 21.00 -17.91 -0.04
CA ASP A 304 21.86 -18.95 -0.62
C ASP A 304 21.12 -20.28 -0.59
N VAL A 305 21.07 -20.97 -1.72
CA VAL A 305 20.59 -22.34 -1.79
C VAL A 305 21.72 -23.27 -1.41
N LEU A 306 21.60 -23.93 -0.27
CA LEU A 306 22.60 -24.87 0.24
C LEU A 306 22.46 -26.24 -0.42
N TRP A 307 21.24 -26.67 -0.69
CA TRP A 307 20.92 -27.93 -1.33
C TRP A 307 19.55 -27.89 -1.98
N GLN A 308 19.38 -28.64 -3.05
CA GLN A 308 18.08 -28.83 -3.70
C GLN A 308 17.96 -30.21 -4.33
N ASP A 309 16.74 -30.72 -4.38
CA ASP A 309 16.37 -31.94 -5.08
C ASP A 309 15.00 -31.74 -5.77
N GLU A 310 14.80 -32.42 -6.88
CA GLU A 310 13.61 -32.26 -7.74
C GLU A 310 13.03 -33.63 -8.10
N ALA A 311 11.71 -33.70 -8.06
CA ALA A 311 10.97 -34.88 -8.47
C ALA A 311 9.77 -34.46 -9.34
N CYS A 312 9.51 -35.20 -10.39
CA CYS A 312 8.32 -35.04 -11.22
C CYS A 312 7.35 -36.19 -10.94
N VAL A 313 6.12 -35.86 -10.57
CA VAL A 313 5.09 -36.83 -10.24
C VAL A 313 3.95 -36.71 -11.25
N PRO A 314 3.75 -37.72 -12.12
CA PRO A 314 2.61 -37.72 -13.01
C PRO A 314 1.32 -37.87 -12.19
N THR A 315 0.39 -36.95 -12.44
CA THR A 315 -0.94 -37.04 -11.82
C THR A 315 -1.95 -37.38 -12.90
N HIS A 316 -2.52 -38.57 -12.80
CA HIS A 316 -3.71 -38.93 -13.57
C HIS A 316 -4.94 -38.54 -12.75
N ALA A 317 -5.96 -38.00 -13.40
CA ALA A 317 -7.16 -37.46 -12.78
C ALA A 317 -7.78 -38.45 -11.73
N ALA A 318 -7.35 -38.30 -10.49
CA ALA A 318 -7.86 -39.06 -9.38
C ALA A 318 -8.98 -38.27 -8.71
N GLY A 319 -10.23 -38.53 -9.10
CA GLY A 319 -11.41 -38.04 -8.39
C GLY A 319 -11.76 -36.55 -8.58
N ALA A 320 -13.02 -36.20 -8.42
CA ALA A 320 -13.59 -34.91 -8.79
C ALA A 320 -13.25 -33.73 -7.83
N PHE A 321 -12.62 -33.97 -6.67
CA PHE A 321 -12.50 -32.93 -5.63
C PHE A 321 -11.10 -32.78 -5.00
N GLU A 322 -10.21 -33.75 -5.12
CA GLU A 322 -8.87 -33.69 -4.50
C GLU A 322 -7.89 -34.56 -5.29
N THR A 323 -6.73 -33.97 -5.61
CA THR A 323 -5.63 -34.70 -6.27
C THR A 323 -4.53 -34.97 -5.24
N PRO A 324 -4.34 -36.22 -4.82
CA PRO A 324 -3.25 -36.63 -3.93
C PRO A 324 -1.96 -36.80 -4.75
N VAL A 325 -0.91 -36.07 -4.37
CA VAL A 325 0.44 -36.16 -4.97
C VAL A 325 1.39 -36.76 -3.95
N PRO A 326 1.98 -37.94 -4.18
CA PRO A 326 2.95 -38.53 -3.25
C PRO A 326 4.23 -37.69 -3.24
N VAL A 327 4.71 -37.36 -2.04
CA VAL A 327 5.96 -36.64 -1.82
C VAL A 327 6.97 -37.60 -1.18
N ARG A 328 8.12 -37.80 -1.85
CA ARG A 328 9.21 -38.65 -1.34
C ARG A 328 10.55 -38.02 -1.69
N PHE A 329 11.32 -37.65 -0.64
CA PHE A 329 12.69 -37.16 -0.77
C PHE A 329 13.55 -37.81 0.32
N THR A 330 14.85 -37.91 0.08
CA THR A 330 15.83 -38.29 1.11
C THR A 330 16.67 -37.08 1.45
N LEU A 331 16.61 -36.64 2.69
CA LEU A 331 17.38 -35.48 3.13
C LEU A 331 18.83 -35.89 3.34
N PRO A 332 19.81 -35.09 2.88
CA PRO A 332 21.20 -35.37 3.15
C PRO A 332 21.53 -35.11 4.64
N ALA A 333 22.40 -35.93 5.19
CA ALA A 333 22.79 -35.89 6.61
C ALA A 333 23.72 -34.70 6.93
N ASP A 334 24.47 -34.22 5.93
CA ASP A 334 25.42 -33.13 6.03
C ASP A 334 24.76 -31.74 6.02
N GLN A 335 23.47 -31.64 5.68
CA GLN A 335 22.78 -30.37 5.61
C GLN A 335 22.20 -29.95 6.96
N PRO A 336 22.18 -28.63 7.24
CA PRO A 336 21.73 -28.12 8.52
C PRO A 336 20.21 -28.24 8.70
N ALA A 337 19.78 -28.45 9.94
CA ALA A 337 18.39 -28.43 10.33
C ALA A 337 17.78 -27.02 10.23
N THR A 338 16.45 -26.93 10.22
CA THR A 338 15.74 -25.66 10.26
C THR A 338 16.09 -24.90 11.54
N THR A 339 16.62 -23.68 11.39
CA THR A 339 16.86 -22.80 12.52
C THR A 339 15.65 -21.91 12.73
N ALA A 340 15.04 -21.98 13.92
CA ALA A 340 13.91 -21.13 14.33
C ALA A 340 14.41 -19.78 14.82
N ASP A 341 15.33 -19.12 14.10
CA ASP A 341 15.90 -17.88 14.58
C ASP A 341 14.99 -16.67 14.33
N SER A 342 15.00 -15.78 15.30
CA SER A 342 14.19 -14.57 15.31
C SER A 342 14.82 -13.54 14.40
N GLY A 343 14.34 -13.44 13.18
CA GLY A 343 14.80 -12.40 12.27
C GLY A 343 14.96 -12.87 10.83
N CYS A 344 15.65 -12.06 10.03
CA CYS A 344 15.93 -12.33 8.63
C CYS A 344 17.05 -13.39 8.41
N ASN A 345 17.62 -13.95 9.49
CA ASN A 345 18.71 -14.91 9.43
C ASN A 345 18.20 -16.28 9.85
N GLY A 346 18.42 -17.29 9.02
CA GLY A 346 18.01 -18.66 9.35
C GLY A 346 18.13 -19.62 8.19
N ILE A 347 17.95 -20.90 8.53
CA ILE A 347 17.93 -22.00 7.56
C ILE A 347 16.50 -22.49 7.46
N TYR A 348 16.01 -22.59 6.22
CA TYR A 348 14.64 -22.97 5.90
C TYR A 348 14.63 -24.11 4.88
N TRP A 349 13.81 -25.11 5.11
CA TRP A 349 13.53 -26.14 4.15
C TRP A 349 12.16 -25.86 3.53
N GLN A 350 12.13 -25.72 2.21
CA GLN A 350 10.93 -25.34 1.45
C GLN A 350 10.65 -26.38 0.36
N LEU A 351 9.45 -26.93 0.38
CA LEU A 351 8.93 -27.74 -0.72
C LEU A 351 8.08 -26.81 -1.60
N THR A 352 8.46 -26.66 -2.86
CA THR A 352 7.67 -25.98 -3.88
C THR A 352 7.04 -27.04 -4.77
N ALA A 353 5.72 -26.98 -4.94
CA ALA A 353 4.99 -27.78 -5.89
C ALA A 353 4.45 -26.87 -6.99
N SER A 354 4.69 -27.24 -8.25
CA SER A 354 4.25 -26.47 -9.43
C SER A 354 3.77 -27.40 -10.53
N ALA A 355 2.76 -26.94 -11.28
CA ALA A 355 2.30 -27.61 -12.50
C ALA A 355 1.84 -26.58 -13.51
N ARG A 356 2.19 -26.79 -14.77
CA ARG A 356 1.76 -25.96 -15.90
C ARG A 356 0.38 -26.43 -16.36
N LEU A 357 -0.58 -25.54 -16.34
CA LEU A 357 -1.96 -25.83 -16.67
C LEU A 357 -2.53 -24.74 -17.59
N PRO A 358 -3.47 -25.09 -18.47
CA PRO A 358 -4.14 -24.09 -19.29
C PRO A 358 -4.79 -22.98 -18.43
N GLY A 359 -4.50 -21.73 -18.74
CA GLY A 359 -5.04 -20.54 -18.08
C GLY A 359 -4.25 -20.11 -16.84
N VAL A 360 -4.31 -20.83 -15.74
CA VAL A 360 -3.63 -20.45 -14.49
C VAL A 360 -2.82 -21.61 -13.94
N ASP A 361 -1.50 -21.40 -13.82
CA ASP A 361 -0.59 -22.41 -13.28
C ASP A 361 -0.80 -22.66 -11.80
N TYR A 362 -0.63 -23.92 -11.41
CA TYR A 362 -0.57 -24.31 -10.01
C TYR A 362 0.80 -23.99 -9.43
N LYS A 363 0.84 -23.42 -8.22
CA LYS A 363 2.06 -23.22 -7.44
C LYS A 363 1.72 -23.12 -5.95
N ALA A 364 2.31 -23.99 -5.15
CA ALA A 364 2.22 -23.97 -3.69
C ALA A 364 3.62 -24.11 -3.06
N VAL A 365 3.84 -23.45 -1.93
CA VAL A 365 5.10 -23.51 -1.17
C VAL A 365 4.78 -23.92 0.25
N PHE A 366 5.55 -24.88 0.80
CA PHE A 366 5.40 -25.43 2.13
C PHE A 366 6.72 -25.28 2.89
N ASP A 367 6.66 -24.75 4.11
CA ASP A 367 7.82 -24.66 5.01
C ASP A 367 7.88 -25.92 5.86
N ILE A 368 8.93 -26.73 5.67
CA ILE A 368 9.11 -28.02 6.34
C ILE A 368 9.98 -27.86 7.57
N PRO A 369 9.50 -28.25 8.76
CA PRO A 369 10.31 -28.22 9.98
C PRO A 369 11.24 -29.44 10.02
N VAL A 370 12.52 -29.25 9.65
CA VAL A 370 13.55 -30.29 9.71
C VAL A 370 14.33 -30.14 10.99
N ARG A 371 14.52 -31.25 11.74
CA ARG A 371 15.29 -31.31 12.98
C ARG A 371 16.62 -32.06 12.77
N LYS A 372 17.54 -31.90 13.70
CA LYS A 372 18.70 -32.78 13.79
C LYS A 372 18.27 -34.16 14.32
N PRO A 373 18.96 -35.23 13.93
CA PRO A 373 18.68 -36.57 14.43
C PRO A 373 18.83 -36.66 15.94
#